data_90d4a9f5f43fbc04eabb7617be001952
#
_entry.id   90d4a9f5f43fbc04eabb7617be001952
#
_cell.length_a   1.000
_cell.length_b   1.000
_cell.length_c   1.000
_cell.angle_alpha   90.00
_cell.angle_beta   90.00
_cell.angle_gamma   90.00
#
_symmetry.space_group_name_H-M   'P 1'
#
loop_
_entity.id
_entity.type
_entity.pdbx_description
1 polymer ?
#
loop_
_entity_poly.entity_id
_entity_poly.type
_entity_poly.pdbx_seq_one_letter_code
_entity_poly.pdbx_strand_id
1 'polypeptide(L)'
;GDGLAITRILSDNQLNCKAILLNSRGRLSPDNQANLDRLSEKYPNQILVVSNDDPVPSPDKGSIVIDAIFGTGLKGDLTGNELVAIKQINASGCKVVSIDIPSGITSDKTTQYINNNTVKAHHTLTFQYLKPCLVMPENLQQIGQLQVLDIGLDARGLSQFEAEMELVSIDL
;
A
#
# COMPACT_ATOMS: atom_id res chain seq x y z
N GLY A 1 -6.26 -5.04 5.99
CA GLY A 1 -6.06 -5.49 4.66
C GLY A 1 -4.75 -6.17 4.44
N ASP A 2 -4.22 -5.87 3.29
CA ASP A 2 -3.08 -6.60 2.69
C ASP A 2 -1.84 -6.57 3.57
N GLY A 3 -1.51 -5.45 4.21
CA GLY A 3 -0.35 -5.36 5.09
C GLY A 3 -0.37 -6.36 6.25
N LEU A 4 -1.53 -6.58 6.88
CA LEU A 4 -1.67 -7.57 7.96
C LEU A 4 -1.55 -9.00 7.42
N ALA A 5 -2.14 -9.26 6.24
CA ALA A 5 -2.03 -10.56 5.58
C ALA A 5 -0.57 -10.86 5.17
N ILE A 6 0.12 -9.88 4.59
CA ILE A 6 1.54 -9.98 4.21
C ILE A 6 2.39 -10.24 5.45
N THR A 7 2.19 -9.49 6.55
CA THR A 7 2.94 -9.72 7.79
C THR A 7 2.76 -11.15 8.28
N ARG A 8 1.53 -11.68 8.28
CA ARG A 8 1.29 -13.07 8.68
C ARG A 8 2.01 -14.07 7.78
N ILE A 9 1.93 -13.90 6.46
CA ILE A 9 2.59 -14.80 5.49
C ILE A 9 4.12 -14.76 5.63
N LEU A 10 4.70 -13.58 5.80
CA LEU A 10 6.13 -13.42 6.02
C LEU A 10 6.57 -14.08 7.33
N SER A 11 5.78 -13.93 8.40
CA SER A 11 6.04 -14.57 9.69
C SER A 11 5.92 -16.10 9.61
N ASP A 12 4.95 -16.61 8.87
CA ASP A 12 4.81 -18.06 8.61
C ASP A 12 6.04 -18.62 7.89
N ASN A 13 6.71 -17.80 7.09
CA ASN A 13 7.98 -18.13 6.43
C ASN A 13 9.23 -17.73 7.23
N GLN A 14 9.09 -17.49 8.55
CA GLN A 14 10.18 -17.18 9.49
C GLN A 14 10.96 -15.90 9.18
N LEU A 15 10.35 -14.98 8.43
CA LEU A 15 10.92 -13.66 8.19
C LEU A 15 10.60 -12.74 9.35
N ASN A 16 11.62 -12.00 9.82
CA ASN A 16 11.43 -11.01 10.88
C ASN A 16 10.70 -9.78 10.32
N CYS A 17 9.47 -9.59 10.71
CA CYS A 17 8.64 -8.48 10.26
C CYS A 17 7.72 -7.99 11.38
N LYS A 18 7.23 -6.76 11.26
CA LYS A 18 6.31 -6.11 12.20
C LYS A 18 5.28 -5.30 11.45
N ALA A 19 4.01 -5.47 11.78
CA ALA A 19 2.94 -4.62 11.29
C ALA A 19 2.77 -3.39 12.19
N ILE A 20 2.71 -2.21 11.60
CA ILE A 20 2.28 -0.97 12.25
C ILE A 20 0.89 -0.66 11.73
N LEU A 21 -0.11 -0.85 12.57
CA LEU A 21 -1.50 -0.60 12.23
C LEU A 21 -1.88 0.83 12.66
N LEU A 22 -2.05 1.71 11.70
CA LEU A 22 -2.54 3.06 11.93
C LEU A 22 -4.06 3.01 12.09
N ASN A 23 -4.55 3.19 13.32
CA ASN A 23 -5.98 3.11 13.66
C ASN A 23 -6.56 4.48 14.01
N SER A 24 -6.37 5.45 13.14
CA SER A 24 -6.83 6.84 13.33
C SER A 24 -8.36 6.97 13.38
N ARG A 25 -9.08 6.04 12.75
CA ARG A 25 -10.55 6.08 12.67
C ARG A 25 -11.27 5.25 13.73
N GLY A 26 -10.54 4.51 14.56
CA GLY A 26 -11.10 3.62 15.58
C GLY A 26 -11.97 2.46 15.05
N ARG A 27 -12.06 2.30 13.73
CA ARG A 27 -12.83 1.25 13.06
C ARG A 27 -12.02 0.64 11.94
N LEU A 28 -11.94 -0.67 11.93
CA LEU A 28 -11.39 -1.46 10.84
C LEU A 28 -12.54 -1.97 9.95
N SER A 29 -12.26 -2.18 8.66
CA SER A 29 -13.18 -2.95 7.82
C SER A 29 -13.26 -4.39 8.32
N PRO A 30 -14.33 -5.14 8.02
CA PRO A 30 -14.45 -6.55 8.42
C PRO A 30 -13.24 -7.39 8.00
N ASP A 31 -12.73 -7.19 6.79
CA ASP A 31 -11.56 -7.90 6.28
C ASP A 31 -10.28 -7.53 7.03
N ASN A 32 -10.11 -6.25 7.36
CA ASN A 32 -9.00 -5.80 8.19
C ASN A 32 -9.05 -6.41 9.58
N GLN A 33 -10.23 -6.44 10.21
CA GLN A 33 -10.41 -7.05 11.52
C GLN A 33 -10.08 -8.54 11.47
N ALA A 34 -10.61 -9.28 10.50
CA ALA A 34 -10.33 -10.70 10.35
C ALA A 34 -8.84 -11.00 10.16
N ASN A 35 -8.11 -10.16 9.38
CA ASN A 35 -6.66 -10.31 9.23
C ASN A 35 -5.90 -9.93 10.50
N LEU A 36 -6.36 -8.91 11.24
CA LEU A 36 -5.80 -8.55 12.54
C LEU A 36 -5.95 -9.70 13.55
N ASP A 37 -7.14 -10.28 13.64
CA ASP A 37 -7.42 -11.39 14.58
C ASP A 37 -6.52 -12.59 14.27
N ARG A 38 -6.42 -12.99 13.00
CA ARG A 38 -5.53 -14.10 12.55
C ARG A 38 -4.06 -13.84 12.85
N LEU A 39 -3.60 -12.60 12.65
CA LEU A 39 -2.21 -12.23 12.92
C LEU A 39 -1.96 -12.18 14.42
N SER A 40 -2.89 -11.60 15.21
CA SER A 40 -2.78 -11.46 16.67
C SER A 40 -2.80 -12.81 17.39
N GLU A 41 -3.60 -13.76 16.91
CA GLU A 41 -3.68 -15.11 17.47
C GLU A 41 -2.32 -15.81 17.38
N LYS A 42 -1.65 -15.69 16.24
CA LYS A 42 -0.41 -16.45 16.00
C LYS A 42 0.87 -15.67 16.33
N TYR A 43 0.85 -14.35 16.13
CA TYR A 43 2.02 -13.47 16.22
C TYR A 43 1.72 -12.15 16.95
N PRO A 44 1.26 -12.19 18.23
CA PRO A 44 0.81 -10.98 18.94
C PRO A 44 1.93 -9.92 19.09
N ASN A 45 3.18 -10.33 19.18
CA ASN A 45 4.33 -9.43 19.33
C ASN A 45 4.77 -8.73 18.04
N GLN A 46 4.20 -9.10 16.89
CA GLN A 46 4.54 -8.52 15.61
C GLN A 46 3.58 -7.40 15.18
N ILE A 47 2.72 -6.95 16.08
CA ILE A 47 1.72 -5.92 15.81
C ILE A 47 1.93 -4.75 16.76
N LEU A 48 2.02 -3.56 16.21
CA LEU A 48 1.92 -2.30 16.94
C LEU A 48 0.70 -1.55 16.44
N VAL A 49 -0.26 -1.31 17.30
CA VAL A 49 -1.41 -0.45 16.99
C VAL A 49 -1.05 0.97 17.40
N VAL A 50 -1.21 1.91 16.48
CA VAL A 50 -0.94 3.35 16.67
C VAL A 50 -2.27 4.08 16.57
N SER A 51 -2.75 4.62 17.69
CA SER A 51 -3.94 5.47 17.79
C SER A 51 -3.59 6.95 17.52
N ASN A 52 -4.61 7.82 17.46
CA ASN A 52 -4.40 9.23 17.08
C ASN A 52 -3.40 10.00 17.96
N ASP A 53 -3.33 9.66 19.24
CA ASP A 53 -2.45 10.34 20.20
C ASP A 53 -1.08 9.67 20.37
N ASP A 54 -0.89 8.54 19.70
CA ASP A 54 0.36 7.80 19.77
C ASP A 54 1.37 8.32 18.72
N PRO A 55 2.67 8.36 19.08
CA PRO A 55 3.69 8.68 18.11
C PRO A 55 3.80 7.58 17.04
N VAL A 56 3.81 7.97 15.78
CA VAL A 56 4.10 7.04 14.68
C VAL A 56 5.59 6.68 14.71
N PRO A 57 5.98 5.41 14.81
CA PRO A 57 7.37 5.03 14.81
C PRO A 57 7.99 5.20 13.42
N SER A 58 9.23 5.67 13.38
CA SER A 58 10.02 5.69 12.14
C SER A 58 10.49 4.28 11.77
N PRO A 59 10.60 3.97 10.47
CA PRO A 59 11.20 2.72 10.04
C PRO A 59 12.64 2.55 10.55
N ASP A 60 12.98 1.32 10.93
CA ASP A 60 14.35 0.99 11.34
C ASP A 60 15.31 1.08 10.15
N LYS A 61 16.51 1.61 10.38
CA LYS A 61 17.51 1.73 9.32
C LYS A 61 17.87 0.37 8.74
N GLY A 62 17.88 0.30 7.41
CA GLY A 62 18.22 -0.92 6.69
C GLY A 62 17.05 -1.93 6.56
N SER A 63 15.89 -1.61 7.11
CA SER A 63 14.69 -2.42 6.88
C SER A 63 14.13 -2.21 5.47
N ILE A 64 13.23 -3.12 5.08
CA ILE A 64 12.35 -2.93 3.92
C ILE A 64 10.99 -2.51 4.46
N VAL A 65 10.50 -1.37 3.97
CA VAL A 65 9.15 -0.89 4.30
C VAL A 65 8.16 -1.42 3.28
N ILE A 66 7.10 -2.06 3.78
CA ILE A 66 5.95 -2.44 2.96
C ILE A 66 4.86 -1.41 3.21
N ASP A 67 4.59 -0.57 2.23
CA ASP A 67 3.53 0.41 2.26
C ASP A 67 2.22 -0.25 1.84
N ALA A 68 1.34 -0.40 2.80
CA ALA A 68 -0.03 -0.90 2.63
C ALA A 68 -1.02 -0.08 3.47
N ILE A 69 -0.78 1.24 3.58
CA ILE A 69 -1.62 2.17 4.35
C ILE A 69 -2.94 2.38 3.61
N PHE A 70 -2.86 2.70 2.32
CA PHE A 70 -4.01 2.90 1.45
C PHE A 70 -3.81 2.17 0.11
N GLY A 71 -4.90 1.69 -0.45
CA GLY A 71 -5.01 1.24 -1.84
C GLY A 71 -5.98 2.16 -2.61
N THR A 72 -6.82 1.59 -3.47
CA THR A 72 -7.80 2.33 -4.30
C THR A 72 -8.86 3.11 -3.52
N GLY A 73 -8.98 2.90 -2.21
CA GLY A 73 -10.02 3.49 -1.36
C GLY A 73 -9.71 4.88 -0.79
N LEU A 74 -8.59 5.50 -1.14
CA LEU A 74 -8.24 6.81 -0.63
C LEU A 74 -9.18 7.89 -1.21
N LYS A 75 -9.83 8.65 -0.31
CA LYS A 75 -10.68 9.79 -0.67
C LYS A 75 -10.30 11.00 0.17
N GLY A 76 -10.05 12.12 -0.50
CA GLY A 76 -9.72 13.39 0.15
C GLY A 76 -8.27 13.51 0.61
N ASP A 77 -7.98 14.60 1.34
CA ASP A 77 -6.64 14.93 1.80
C ASP A 77 -6.18 14.02 2.95
N LEU A 78 -4.90 13.68 2.92
CA LEU A 78 -4.25 12.92 4.00
C LEU A 78 -3.92 13.84 5.17
N THR A 79 -4.28 13.41 6.35
CA THR A 79 -4.04 14.12 7.62
C THR A 79 -3.64 13.12 8.71
N GLY A 80 -3.26 13.62 9.89
CA GLY A 80 -3.01 12.78 11.06
C GLY A 80 -1.82 11.83 10.92
N ASN A 81 -1.94 10.67 11.54
CA ASN A 81 -0.87 9.68 11.64
C ASN A 81 -0.48 9.05 10.31
N GLU A 82 -1.42 8.94 9.37
CA GLU A 82 -1.15 8.44 8.03
C GLU A 82 -0.20 9.36 7.27
N LEU A 83 -0.41 10.67 7.36
CA LEU A 83 0.50 11.66 6.76
C LEU A 83 1.87 11.67 7.44
N VAL A 84 1.90 11.53 8.77
CA VAL A 84 3.17 11.41 9.53
C VAL A 84 3.93 10.17 9.08
N ALA A 85 3.25 9.02 8.97
CA ALA A 85 3.85 7.76 8.50
C ALA A 85 4.47 7.91 7.11
N ILE A 86 3.75 8.50 6.15
CA ILE A 86 4.26 8.73 4.79
C ILE A 86 5.53 9.59 4.81
N LYS A 87 5.53 10.68 5.56
CA LYS A 87 6.71 11.54 5.68
C LYS A 87 7.90 10.82 6.29
N GLN A 88 7.68 10.00 7.32
CA GLN A 88 8.73 9.20 7.94
C GLN A 88 9.25 8.11 7.00
N ILE A 89 8.38 7.43 6.27
CA ILE A 89 8.77 6.44 5.25
C ILE A 89 9.67 7.11 4.21
N ASN A 90 9.25 8.24 3.65
CA ASN A 90 10.02 8.96 2.64
C ASN A 90 11.38 9.50 3.16
N ALA A 91 11.47 9.83 4.45
CA ALA A 91 12.69 10.32 5.08
C ALA A 91 13.62 9.20 5.60
N SER A 92 13.15 7.95 5.65
CA SER A 92 13.86 6.84 6.31
C SER A 92 15.12 6.37 5.57
N GLY A 93 15.17 6.57 4.26
CA GLY A 93 16.20 5.99 3.39
C GLY A 93 16.09 4.46 3.22
N CYS A 94 15.02 3.85 3.70
CA CYS A 94 14.72 2.43 3.52
C CYS A 94 14.26 2.13 2.09
N LYS A 95 14.42 0.87 1.65
CA LYS A 95 13.73 0.41 0.44
C LYS A 95 12.24 0.31 0.72
N VAL A 96 11.41 0.83 -0.18
CA VAL A 96 9.95 0.87 -0.04
C VAL A 96 9.30 0.06 -1.13
N VAL A 97 8.41 -0.85 -0.74
CA VAL A 97 7.55 -1.64 -1.63
C VAL A 97 6.11 -1.25 -1.34
N SER A 98 5.44 -0.59 -2.27
CA SER A 98 4.03 -0.25 -2.16
C SER A 98 3.14 -1.36 -2.71
N ILE A 99 2.09 -1.66 -1.97
CA ILE A 99 1.10 -2.68 -2.32
C ILE A 99 -0.10 -2.00 -2.98
N ASP A 100 -0.45 -2.47 -4.13
CA ASP A 100 -1.52 -2.01 -5.02
C ASP A 100 -1.26 -0.61 -5.62
N ILE A 101 -1.21 0.44 -4.82
CA ILE A 101 -0.94 1.82 -5.22
C ILE A 101 -0.11 2.47 -4.11
N PRO A 102 0.96 3.24 -4.42
CA PRO A 102 1.67 4.01 -3.40
C PRO A 102 0.72 4.90 -2.61
N SER A 103 0.77 4.78 -1.28
CA SER A 103 -0.15 5.51 -0.40
C SER A 103 -0.04 7.01 -0.60
N GLY A 104 -1.17 7.66 -0.82
CA GLY A 104 -1.27 9.08 -1.16
C GLY A 104 -1.56 9.36 -2.64
N ILE A 105 -1.43 8.38 -3.54
CA ILE A 105 -1.98 8.46 -4.90
C ILE A 105 -3.46 8.13 -4.83
N THR A 106 -4.31 8.96 -5.44
CA THR A 106 -5.73 8.65 -5.61
C THR A 106 -5.94 7.82 -6.87
N SER A 107 -6.87 6.87 -6.83
CA SER A 107 -7.19 6.03 -7.98
C SER A 107 -7.90 6.79 -9.11
N ASP A 108 -8.51 7.93 -8.79
CA ASP A 108 -9.24 8.74 -9.74
C ASP A 108 -8.29 9.54 -10.66
N LYS A 109 -8.72 9.77 -11.90
CA LYS A 109 -7.97 10.42 -12.99
C LYS A 109 -7.54 11.87 -12.71
N THR A 110 -7.95 12.43 -11.59
CA THR A 110 -7.77 13.85 -11.26
C THR A 110 -6.81 14.11 -10.13
N THR A 111 -5.73 13.33 -10.00
CA THR A 111 -4.71 13.65 -9.01
C THR A 111 -3.95 14.91 -9.45
N GLN A 112 -4.56 16.07 -9.23
CA GLN A 112 -3.96 17.38 -9.53
C GLN A 112 -2.84 17.78 -8.55
N TYR A 113 -2.53 16.97 -7.56
CA TYR A 113 -1.59 17.35 -6.51
C TYR A 113 -0.62 16.22 -6.20
N ILE A 114 0.53 16.24 -6.89
CA ILE A 114 1.72 15.59 -6.38
C ILE A 114 2.20 16.41 -5.19
N ASN A 115 1.60 16.15 -4.04
CA ASN A 115 2.08 16.70 -2.78
C ASN A 115 3.14 15.74 -2.24
N ASN A 116 4.10 16.27 -1.46
CA ASN A 116 5.05 15.50 -0.64
C ASN A 116 4.37 14.52 0.35
N ASN A 117 3.08 14.28 0.17
CA ASN A 117 2.19 13.46 0.98
C ASN A 117 1.94 12.09 0.35
N THR A 118 2.75 11.71 -0.65
CA THR A 118 2.67 10.41 -1.32
C THR A 118 3.93 9.61 -1.00
N VAL A 119 3.79 8.32 -0.76
CA VAL A 119 4.92 7.40 -0.61
C VAL A 119 5.73 7.37 -1.91
N LYS A 120 7.05 7.48 -1.77
CA LYS A 120 8.00 7.28 -2.87
C LYS A 120 8.46 5.83 -2.86
N ALA A 121 7.78 4.99 -3.62
CA ALA A 121 8.10 3.58 -3.71
C ALA A 121 9.35 3.33 -4.56
N HIS A 122 10.12 2.30 -4.21
CA HIS A 122 11.14 1.72 -5.07
C HIS A 122 10.51 0.67 -6.00
N HIS A 123 9.49 -0.03 -5.49
CA HIS A 123 8.69 -1.00 -6.23
C HIS A 123 7.22 -0.81 -5.89
N THR A 124 6.36 -0.96 -6.89
CA THR A 124 4.91 -1.02 -6.71
C THR A 124 4.41 -2.36 -7.25
N LEU A 125 3.76 -3.14 -6.39
CA LEU A 125 3.16 -4.42 -6.72
C LEU A 125 1.65 -4.23 -6.81
N THR A 126 1.12 -4.07 -8.02
CA THR A 126 -0.32 -3.85 -8.23
C THR A 126 -1.01 -5.14 -8.60
N PHE A 127 -2.28 -5.29 -8.17
CA PHE A 127 -3.02 -6.53 -8.32
C PHE A 127 -3.80 -6.57 -9.62
N GLN A 128 -3.72 -7.68 -10.33
CA GLN A 128 -4.48 -8.15 -11.48
C GLN A 128 -4.44 -7.20 -12.69
N TYR A 129 -4.69 -5.93 -12.50
CA TYR A 129 -4.77 -4.92 -13.56
C TYR A 129 -3.96 -3.69 -13.25
N LEU A 130 -3.46 -3.11 -14.31
CA LEU A 130 -2.83 -1.81 -14.25
C LEU A 130 -3.89 -0.74 -14.00
N LYS A 131 -3.72 0.04 -12.93
CA LYS A 131 -4.60 1.16 -12.62
C LYS A 131 -4.16 2.39 -13.41
N PRO A 132 -5.10 3.21 -13.92
CA PRO A 132 -4.75 4.43 -14.69
C PRO A 132 -3.78 5.36 -13.96
N CYS A 133 -3.94 5.55 -12.67
CA CYS A 133 -3.06 6.40 -11.85
C CYS A 133 -1.60 5.94 -11.84
N LEU A 134 -1.32 4.66 -12.11
CA LEU A 134 0.03 4.11 -12.12
C LEU A 134 0.80 4.35 -13.44
N VAL A 135 0.12 4.85 -14.47
CA VAL A 135 0.74 5.19 -15.76
C VAL A 135 0.71 6.68 -16.07
N MET A 136 0.13 7.47 -15.17
CA MET A 136 0.10 8.93 -15.32
C MET A 136 1.50 9.51 -15.11
N PRO A 137 1.99 10.36 -16.04
CA PRO A 137 3.34 10.93 -15.98
C PRO A 137 3.67 11.62 -14.65
N GLU A 138 2.70 12.28 -14.05
CA GLU A 138 2.82 12.98 -12.76
C GLU A 138 3.12 12.05 -11.59
N ASN A 139 2.76 10.77 -11.67
CA ASN A 139 2.93 9.80 -10.59
C ASN A 139 4.18 8.91 -10.74
N LEU A 140 4.87 8.96 -11.89
CA LEU A 140 5.99 8.05 -12.19
C LEU A 140 7.11 8.09 -11.16
N GLN A 141 7.38 9.25 -10.55
CA GLN A 141 8.44 9.38 -9.54
C GLN A 141 8.09 8.69 -8.21
N GLN A 142 6.81 8.40 -7.97
CA GLN A 142 6.33 7.76 -6.74
C GLN A 142 6.19 6.25 -6.88
N ILE A 143 6.15 5.72 -8.09
CA ILE A 143 5.80 4.33 -8.38
C ILE A 143 7.02 3.42 -8.35
N GLY A 144 8.18 3.91 -8.78
CA GLY A 144 9.38 3.08 -8.94
C GLY A 144 9.18 1.98 -9.99
N GLN A 145 9.71 0.80 -9.75
CA GLN A 145 9.50 -0.36 -10.62
C GLN A 145 8.11 -0.94 -10.41
N LEU A 146 7.30 -0.91 -11.47
CA LEU A 146 5.92 -1.39 -11.45
C LEU A 146 5.85 -2.85 -11.87
N GLN A 147 5.14 -3.66 -11.08
CA GLN A 147 4.85 -5.05 -11.40
C GLN A 147 3.36 -5.34 -11.19
N VAL A 148 2.73 -5.95 -12.17
CA VAL A 148 1.36 -6.46 -12.06
C VAL A 148 1.41 -7.90 -11.60
N LEU A 149 0.70 -8.18 -10.50
CA LEU A 149 0.58 -9.52 -9.92
C LEU A 149 -0.78 -10.10 -10.28
N ASP A 150 -0.79 -11.28 -10.89
CA ASP A 150 -2.01 -12.06 -11.06
C ASP A 150 -2.45 -12.64 -9.71
N ILE A 151 -3.67 -12.31 -9.30
CA ILE A 151 -4.29 -12.80 -8.06
C ILE A 151 -5.41 -13.82 -8.34
N GLY A 152 -5.50 -14.33 -9.56
CA GLY A 152 -6.42 -15.39 -9.95
C GLY A 152 -7.88 -14.95 -10.13
N LEU A 153 -8.12 -13.69 -10.50
CA LEU A 153 -9.47 -13.25 -10.85
C LEU A 153 -9.91 -13.88 -12.17
N ASP A 154 -11.18 -14.28 -12.24
CA ASP A 154 -11.75 -14.90 -13.44
C ASP A 154 -11.83 -13.89 -14.60
N ALA A 155 -11.06 -14.16 -15.67
CA ALA A 155 -11.03 -13.33 -16.87
C ALA A 155 -12.41 -13.18 -17.54
N ARG A 156 -13.33 -14.16 -17.36
CA ARG A 156 -14.68 -14.09 -17.91
C ARG A 156 -15.53 -12.98 -17.28
N GLY A 157 -15.30 -12.68 -16.00
CA GLY A 157 -15.96 -11.56 -15.33
C GLY A 157 -15.51 -10.20 -15.88
N LEU A 158 -14.34 -10.15 -16.47
CA LEU A 158 -13.70 -8.93 -16.95
C LEU A 158 -13.99 -8.60 -18.40
N SER A 159 -14.26 -9.62 -19.22
CA SER A 159 -14.66 -9.44 -20.63
C SER A 159 -15.97 -8.65 -20.77
N GLN A 160 -16.70 -8.43 -19.68
CA GLN A 160 -17.92 -7.62 -19.64
C GLN A 160 -17.65 -6.11 -19.46
N PHE A 161 -16.40 -5.74 -19.15
CA PHE A 161 -15.99 -4.34 -18.96
C PHE A 161 -15.10 -3.91 -20.12
N GLU A 162 -15.44 -2.81 -20.77
CA GLU A 162 -14.55 -2.18 -21.74
C GLU A 162 -13.37 -1.53 -21.01
N ALA A 163 -12.16 -1.78 -21.49
CA ALA A 163 -10.98 -1.11 -20.98
C ALA A 163 -11.00 0.36 -21.39
N GLU A 164 -10.88 1.27 -20.42
CA GLU A 164 -10.81 2.72 -20.72
C GLU A 164 -9.47 3.12 -21.36
N MET A 165 -8.42 2.31 -21.18
CA MET A 165 -7.09 2.52 -21.73
C MET A 165 -6.42 1.17 -22.02
N GLU A 166 -5.65 1.12 -23.10
CA GLU A 166 -4.78 0.01 -23.42
C GLU A 166 -3.32 0.43 -23.26
N LEU A 167 -2.51 -0.45 -22.66
CA LEU A 167 -1.06 -0.28 -22.64
C LEU A 167 -0.49 -0.84 -23.94
N VAL A 168 0.05 0.03 -24.76
CA VAL A 168 0.79 -0.39 -25.96
C VAL A 168 2.24 -0.67 -25.56
N SER A 169 2.66 -1.94 -25.54
CA SER A 169 4.06 -2.31 -25.45
C SER A 169 4.68 -2.30 -26.83
N ILE A 170 5.79 -1.60 -27.00
CA ILE A 170 6.62 -1.71 -28.18
C ILE A 170 7.73 -2.68 -27.81
N ASP A 171 7.68 -3.89 -28.37
CA ASP A 171 8.80 -4.82 -28.31
C ASP A 171 9.90 -4.24 -29.23
N LEU A 172 11.00 -3.76 -28.65
CA LEU A 172 12.20 -3.28 -29.33
C LEU A 172 13.20 -4.42 -29.50
#